data_5beef59af3ac41abee82e6d2d7fecbfb
#
_entry.id   5beef59af3ac41abee82e6d2d7fecbfb
#
_cell.length_a   1.000
_cell.length_b   1.000
_cell.length_c   1.000
_cell.angle_alpha   90.00
_cell.angle_beta   90.00
_cell.angle_gamma   90.00
#
_symmetry.space_group_name_H-M   'P 1'
#
loop_
_entity.id
_entity.type
_entity.pdbx_description
1 polymer ?
#
loop_
_entity_poly.entity_id
_entity_poly.type
_entity_poly.pdbx_seq_one_letter_code
_entity_poly.pdbx_strand_id
1 'polypeptide(L)'
;MAEDTGPRNVARITSVSDIKSVDLNADVGEDCGQDAALMRCITSANVACGVHAGTLATMHDTVALAREHGVAVGAHPSFPDREQFGRREMQLRSVEIADLVIRQIDALAAVALNAGVHLMHVKPHGALYNVAVRDRRVAEAIAGAVASIDRSLVLVGLPRSELVAAGKAVGLRTAGEAFADRAYRADGTLVPRTEPGAVIHDPEQVLARVTGLAARPDVETICVHGDTPGASELASKIRAALEAAKFEVKSLSPPRFRDERTP
;
A
#
# COMPACT_ATOMS: atom_id res chain seq x y z
N MET A 1 -20.30 -66.08 -2.63
CA MET A 1 -20.66 -64.75 -2.18
C MET A 1 -19.38 -64.14 -1.63
N ALA A 2 -18.76 -63.26 -2.39
CA ALA A 2 -17.55 -62.55 -2.02
C ALA A 2 -17.92 -61.07 -1.89
N GLU A 3 -17.76 -60.49 -0.69
CA GLU A 3 -18.01 -59.08 -0.40
C GLU A 3 -16.83 -58.27 -0.93
N ASP A 4 -17.14 -57.38 -1.87
CA ASP A 4 -16.25 -56.36 -2.40
C ASP A 4 -16.17 -55.20 -1.41
N THR A 5 -15.03 -55.02 -0.71
CA THR A 5 -14.73 -53.85 0.10
C THR A 5 -13.84 -52.92 -0.70
N GLY A 6 -14.46 -52.07 -1.56
CA GLY A 6 -13.77 -50.96 -2.24
C GLY A 6 -13.15 -49.97 -1.26
N PRO A 7 -12.02 -49.32 -1.63
CA PRO A 7 -11.29 -48.43 -0.72
C PRO A 7 -12.06 -47.12 -0.47
N ARG A 8 -12.26 -46.80 0.81
CA ARG A 8 -12.81 -45.53 1.27
C ARG A 8 -11.87 -44.39 0.84
N ASN A 9 -12.42 -43.52 0.05
CA ASN A 9 -11.78 -42.30 -0.40
C ASN A 9 -11.61 -41.35 0.82
N VAL A 10 -10.45 -41.40 1.48
CA VAL A 10 -10.08 -40.46 2.51
C VAL A 10 -9.73 -39.15 1.79
N ALA A 11 -10.60 -38.16 1.92
CA ALA A 11 -10.35 -36.82 1.43
C ALA A 11 -8.97 -36.36 1.90
N ARG A 12 -8.07 -36.11 0.94
CA ARG A 12 -6.75 -35.52 1.18
C ARG A 12 -6.97 -34.18 1.89
N ILE A 13 -6.44 -34.09 3.11
CA ILE A 13 -6.28 -32.82 3.81
C ILE A 13 -5.41 -31.95 2.91
N THR A 14 -5.98 -30.84 2.45
CA THR A 14 -5.30 -29.84 1.66
C THR A 14 -4.05 -29.36 2.39
N SER A 15 -2.93 -29.34 1.69
CA SER A 15 -1.62 -28.94 2.21
C SER A 15 -1.68 -27.48 2.71
N VAL A 16 -0.88 -27.15 3.73
CA VAL A 16 -0.69 -25.82 4.31
C VAL A 16 -0.25 -24.74 3.27
N SER A 17 -0.04 -25.14 2.01
CA SER A 17 0.43 -24.28 0.91
C SER A 17 -0.63 -23.42 0.23
N ASP A 18 -1.91 -23.48 0.62
CA ASP A 18 -3.00 -22.76 -0.09
C ASP A 18 -3.54 -21.52 0.63
N ILE A 19 -2.92 -21.11 1.74
CA ILE A 19 -3.34 -19.89 2.45
C ILE A 19 -2.83 -18.69 1.68
N LYS A 20 -3.74 -17.95 1.04
CA LYS A 20 -3.40 -16.71 0.35
C LYS A 20 -3.01 -15.63 1.38
N SER A 21 -1.85 -14.99 1.18
CA SER A 21 -1.46 -13.83 1.97
C SER A 21 -1.93 -12.53 1.31
N VAL A 22 -2.23 -11.55 2.14
CA VAL A 22 -2.59 -10.18 1.73
C VAL A 22 -1.99 -9.18 2.69
N ASP A 23 -1.47 -8.10 2.17
CA ASP A 23 -1.01 -6.96 2.95
C ASP A 23 -2.17 -6.00 3.24
N LEU A 24 -2.15 -5.37 4.41
CA LEU A 24 -3.07 -4.29 4.77
C LEU A 24 -2.26 -3.03 4.98
N ASN A 25 -2.41 -2.06 4.08
CA ASN A 25 -1.67 -0.82 4.14
C ASN A 25 -2.56 0.37 4.48
N ALA A 26 -1.97 1.42 5.07
CA ALA A 26 -2.63 2.70 5.26
C ALA A 26 -1.67 3.86 4.96
N ASP A 27 -2.26 4.97 4.51
CA ASP A 27 -1.59 6.25 4.35
C ASP A 27 -1.52 6.92 5.73
N VAL A 28 -0.32 7.29 6.17
CA VAL A 28 0.00 7.77 7.53
C VAL A 28 1.04 8.89 7.48
N GLY A 29 1.28 9.54 8.62
CA GLY A 29 2.16 10.70 8.67
C GLY A 29 1.55 11.93 7.98
N GLU A 30 0.23 11.95 7.87
CA GLU A 30 -0.55 12.98 7.19
C GLU A 30 -1.19 14.00 8.16
N ASP A 31 -0.76 14.00 9.42
CA ASP A 31 -1.30 14.84 10.51
C ASP A 31 -2.82 14.62 10.77
N CYS A 32 -3.35 13.43 10.47
CA CYS A 32 -4.76 13.08 10.67
C CYS A 32 -5.07 12.55 12.08
N GLY A 33 -4.07 12.37 12.93
CA GLY A 33 -4.23 12.00 14.35
C GLY A 33 -4.61 10.54 14.61
N GLN A 34 -4.55 9.65 13.61
CA GLN A 34 -4.94 8.24 13.73
C GLN A 34 -3.77 7.25 13.62
N ASP A 35 -2.55 7.73 13.39
CA ASP A 35 -1.38 6.90 13.07
C ASP A 35 -1.14 5.82 14.14
N ALA A 36 -1.11 6.19 15.42
CA ALA A 36 -0.88 5.24 16.51
C ALA A 36 -1.93 4.13 16.61
N ALA A 37 -3.19 4.43 16.26
CA ALA A 37 -4.26 3.43 16.25
C ALA A 37 -4.19 2.56 14.98
N LEU A 38 -3.86 3.12 13.83
CA LEU A 38 -3.68 2.41 12.56
C LEU A 38 -2.53 1.43 12.63
N MET A 39 -1.38 1.80 13.22
CA MET A 39 -0.19 0.93 13.34
C MET A 39 -0.47 -0.40 14.04
N ARG A 40 -1.51 -0.48 14.87
CA ARG A 40 -1.92 -1.73 15.53
C ARG A 40 -2.66 -2.70 14.61
N CYS A 41 -3.15 -2.19 13.47
CA CYS A 41 -4.02 -2.95 12.58
C CYS A 41 -3.38 -3.27 11.22
N ILE A 42 -2.49 -2.41 10.74
CA ILE A 42 -1.88 -2.51 9.41
C ILE A 42 -0.60 -3.34 9.42
N THR A 43 -0.15 -3.74 8.24
CA THR A 43 1.11 -4.45 8.04
C THR A 43 2.14 -3.63 7.25
N SER A 44 1.66 -2.60 6.52
CA SER A 44 2.50 -1.66 5.77
C SER A 44 2.00 -0.22 5.95
N ALA A 45 2.92 0.70 6.17
CA ALA A 45 2.68 2.13 6.36
C ALA A 45 3.21 2.92 5.18
N ASN A 46 2.34 3.65 4.46
CA ASN A 46 2.75 4.59 3.43
C ASN A 46 2.96 5.96 4.09
N VAL A 47 4.21 6.31 4.37
CA VAL A 47 4.53 7.51 5.16
C VAL A 47 4.64 8.72 4.26
N ALA A 48 3.85 9.76 4.54
CA ALA A 48 3.92 11.04 3.85
C ALA A 48 5.32 11.65 3.96
N CYS A 49 5.82 12.17 2.84
CA CYS A 49 7.20 12.67 2.73
C CYS A 49 7.30 14.20 2.92
N GLY A 50 6.37 14.81 3.67
CA GLY A 50 6.42 16.23 4.02
C GLY A 50 6.00 17.21 2.92
N VAL A 51 5.59 16.71 1.74
CA VAL A 51 5.26 17.56 0.59
C VAL A 51 3.76 17.85 0.51
N HIS A 52 2.92 16.83 0.49
CA HIS A 52 1.47 17.02 0.52
C HIS A 52 0.90 17.13 1.94
N ALA A 53 1.54 16.46 2.89
CA ALA A 53 1.15 16.44 4.31
C ALA A 53 2.36 16.14 5.18
N GLY A 54 2.19 16.24 6.50
CA GLY A 54 3.21 15.96 7.48
C GLY A 54 4.36 16.97 7.51
N THR A 55 5.30 16.72 8.37
CA THR A 55 6.54 17.48 8.57
C THR A 55 7.70 16.51 8.78
N LEU A 56 8.93 17.01 8.91
CA LEU A 56 10.06 16.18 9.30
C LEU A 56 9.82 15.51 10.68
N ALA A 57 9.25 16.25 11.63
CA ALA A 57 8.88 15.70 12.93
C ALA A 57 7.83 14.59 12.81
N THR A 58 6.78 14.83 12.04
CA THR A 58 5.74 13.81 11.76
C THR A 58 6.34 12.56 11.14
N MET A 59 7.28 12.69 10.17
CA MET A 59 7.97 11.53 9.59
C MET A 59 8.73 10.72 10.66
N HIS A 60 9.47 11.41 11.57
CA HIS A 60 10.18 10.74 12.66
C HIS A 60 9.22 9.98 13.58
N ASP A 61 8.15 10.61 14.02
CA ASP A 61 7.18 10.01 14.93
C ASP A 61 6.47 8.81 14.28
N THR A 62 6.06 8.95 13.02
CA THR A 62 5.40 7.87 12.27
C THR A 62 6.32 6.68 12.03
N VAL A 63 7.59 6.90 11.67
CA VAL A 63 8.58 5.84 11.51
C VAL A 63 8.88 5.14 12.84
N ALA A 64 8.97 5.89 13.95
CA ALA A 64 9.15 5.30 15.28
C ALA A 64 7.97 4.40 15.67
N LEU A 65 6.73 4.85 15.44
CA LEU A 65 5.52 4.04 15.66
C LEU A 65 5.52 2.78 14.78
N ALA A 66 5.88 2.89 13.51
CA ALA A 66 5.95 1.73 12.62
C ALA A 66 6.98 0.70 13.11
N ARG A 67 8.17 1.16 13.58
CA ARG A 67 9.19 0.31 14.19
C ARG A 67 8.67 -0.40 15.44
N GLU A 68 8.02 0.34 16.34
CA GLU A 68 7.44 -0.20 17.59
C GLU A 68 6.45 -1.33 17.33
N HIS A 69 5.62 -1.17 16.29
CA HIS A 69 4.59 -2.14 15.94
C HIS A 69 5.02 -3.19 14.91
N GLY A 70 6.28 -3.17 14.44
CA GLY A 70 6.77 -4.11 13.43
C GLY A 70 6.11 -3.94 12.05
N VAL A 71 5.66 -2.73 11.72
CA VAL A 71 5.00 -2.38 10.46
C VAL A 71 6.06 -2.03 9.41
N ALA A 72 5.91 -2.54 8.19
CA ALA A 72 6.79 -2.22 7.08
C ALA A 72 6.61 -0.76 6.63
N VAL A 73 7.70 -0.03 6.47
CA VAL A 73 7.68 1.38 6.10
C VAL A 73 7.89 1.55 4.60
N GLY A 74 7.06 2.34 3.95
CA GLY A 74 7.21 2.75 2.56
C GLY A 74 7.04 4.26 2.38
N ALA A 75 7.60 4.78 1.30
CA ALA A 75 7.49 6.18 0.95
C ALA A 75 6.19 6.48 0.18
N HIS A 76 5.58 7.61 0.53
CA HIS A 76 4.33 8.07 -0.06
C HIS A 76 4.50 9.42 -0.79
N PRO A 77 5.30 9.45 -1.91
CA PRO A 77 5.59 10.67 -2.63
C PRO A 77 4.38 11.21 -3.39
N SER A 78 4.26 12.53 -3.46
CA SER A 78 3.13 13.23 -4.08
C SER A 78 3.58 14.40 -4.95
N PHE A 79 2.63 14.97 -5.69
CA PHE A 79 2.81 16.32 -6.24
C PHE A 79 2.92 17.38 -5.13
N PRO A 80 3.67 18.48 -5.34
CA PRO A 80 3.85 19.56 -4.37
C PRO A 80 2.61 20.46 -4.32
N ASP A 81 1.54 19.95 -3.75
CA ASP A 81 0.24 20.60 -3.66
C ASP A 81 -0.36 20.41 -2.25
N ARG A 82 0.29 21.02 -1.26
CA ARG A 82 -0.12 20.90 0.14
C ARG A 82 -1.52 21.45 0.41
N GLU A 83 -1.90 22.52 -0.30
CA GLU A 83 -3.22 23.14 -0.15
C GLU A 83 -4.38 22.22 -0.56
N GLN A 84 -4.17 21.35 -1.55
CA GLN A 84 -5.14 20.38 -2.02
C GLN A 84 -4.75 18.95 -1.62
N PHE A 85 -3.89 18.81 -0.61
CA PHE A 85 -3.47 17.52 -0.09
C PHE A 85 -2.88 16.59 -1.18
N GLY A 86 -2.11 17.13 -2.13
CA GLY A 86 -1.53 16.36 -3.25
C GLY A 86 -2.54 15.82 -4.26
N ARG A 87 -3.78 16.33 -4.26
CA ARG A 87 -4.87 15.79 -5.08
C ARG A 87 -5.15 16.56 -6.36
N ARG A 88 -4.44 17.65 -6.60
CA ARG A 88 -4.49 18.41 -7.86
C ARG A 88 -3.48 17.84 -8.86
N GLU A 89 -3.94 17.52 -10.07
CA GLU A 89 -3.06 17.11 -11.16
C GLU A 89 -2.14 18.23 -11.59
N MET A 90 -0.87 17.89 -11.80
CA MET A 90 0.15 18.85 -12.25
C MET A 90 0.80 18.38 -13.54
N GLN A 91 1.02 19.33 -14.46
CA GLN A 91 1.73 19.08 -15.72
C GLN A 91 3.22 19.31 -15.52
N LEU A 92 3.96 18.26 -15.17
CA LEU A 92 5.41 18.29 -14.99
C LEU A 92 6.10 17.45 -16.07
N ARG A 93 7.33 17.82 -16.42
CA ARG A 93 8.18 17.01 -17.30
C ARG A 93 8.63 15.74 -16.57
N SER A 94 8.96 14.68 -17.31
CA SER A 94 9.39 13.40 -16.72
C SER A 94 10.57 13.57 -15.75
N VAL A 95 11.54 14.42 -16.07
CA VAL A 95 12.69 14.71 -15.22
C VAL A 95 12.28 15.38 -13.92
N GLU A 96 11.32 16.31 -13.96
CA GLU A 96 10.80 16.99 -12.77
C GLU A 96 10.03 16.02 -11.86
N ILE A 97 9.28 15.09 -12.46
CA ILE A 97 8.60 14.02 -11.72
C ILE A 97 9.62 13.08 -11.06
N ALA A 98 10.63 12.65 -11.80
CA ALA A 98 11.68 11.78 -11.26
C ALA A 98 12.42 12.45 -10.10
N ASP A 99 12.87 13.69 -10.27
CA ASP A 99 13.53 14.48 -9.22
C ASP A 99 12.64 14.68 -7.97
N LEU A 100 11.35 14.95 -8.20
CA LEU A 100 10.37 15.13 -7.13
C LEU A 100 10.22 13.85 -6.31
N VAL A 101 10.12 12.70 -6.97
CA VAL A 101 9.98 11.39 -6.33
C VAL A 101 11.25 11.01 -5.58
N ILE A 102 12.43 11.17 -6.20
CA ILE A 102 13.72 10.89 -5.57
C ILE A 102 13.88 11.68 -4.28
N ARG A 103 13.71 13.01 -4.33
CA ARG A 103 13.86 13.84 -3.14
C ARG A 103 12.95 13.45 -1.98
N GLN A 104 11.73 13.03 -2.27
CA GLN A 104 10.78 12.60 -1.24
C GLN A 104 11.16 11.26 -0.64
N ILE A 105 11.56 10.30 -1.47
CA ILE A 105 12.03 8.99 -0.99
C ILE A 105 13.31 9.17 -0.16
N ASP A 106 14.28 9.95 -0.63
CA ASP A 106 15.54 10.19 0.08
C ASP A 106 15.32 10.86 1.44
N ALA A 107 14.40 11.83 1.51
CA ALA A 107 14.08 12.50 2.77
C ALA A 107 13.53 11.50 3.81
N LEU A 108 12.58 10.65 3.42
CA LEU A 108 12.05 9.63 4.32
C LEU A 108 13.09 8.52 4.61
N ALA A 109 13.88 8.12 3.62
CA ALA A 109 14.93 7.11 3.79
C ALA A 109 15.97 7.54 4.83
N ALA A 110 16.35 8.84 4.84
CA ALA A 110 17.26 9.38 5.85
C ALA A 110 16.65 9.29 7.26
N VAL A 111 15.36 9.64 7.42
CA VAL A 111 14.64 9.51 8.69
C VAL A 111 14.56 8.05 9.13
N ALA A 112 14.17 7.16 8.23
CA ALA A 112 14.03 5.74 8.50
C ALA A 112 15.37 5.10 8.92
N LEU A 113 16.47 5.43 8.20
CA LEU A 113 17.80 4.95 8.51
C LEU A 113 18.27 5.37 9.91
N ASN A 114 18.01 6.62 10.29
CA ASN A 114 18.33 7.13 11.64
C ASN A 114 17.54 6.39 12.73
N ALA A 115 16.33 5.93 12.42
CA ALA A 115 15.52 5.10 13.31
C ALA A 115 15.87 3.60 13.21
N GLY A 116 16.88 3.20 12.42
CA GLY A 116 17.23 1.80 12.21
C GLY A 116 16.21 1.02 11.38
N VAL A 117 15.44 1.69 10.52
CA VAL A 117 14.40 1.10 9.67
C VAL A 117 14.81 1.26 8.21
N HIS A 118 14.52 0.25 7.37
CA HIS A 118 14.69 0.34 5.92
C HIS A 118 13.34 0.50 5.24
N LEU A 119 13.30 1.29 4.16
CA LEU A 119 12.12 1.36 3.31
C LEU A 119 11.91 0.04 2.58
N MET A 120 10.65 -0.39 2.47
CA MET A 120 10.28 -1.65 1.84
C MET A 120 9.51 -1.46 0.54
N HIS A 121 8.81 -0.32 0.39
CA HIS A 121 7.97 -0.06 -0.77
C HIS A 121 7.83 1.44 -1.05
N VAL A 122 7.33 1.73 -2.24
CA VAL A 122 6.93 3.08 -2.65
C VAL A 122 5.52 3.01 -3.21
N LYS A 123 4.65 3.86 -2.70
CA LYS A 123 3.29 4.07 -3.18
C LYS A 123 3.08 5.56 -3.45
N PRO A 124 2.93 6.02 -4.70
CA PRO A 124 2.61 7.41 -4.96
C PRO A 124 1.29 7.82 -4.31
N HIS A 125 1.17 9.08 -3.91
CA HIS A 125 -0.04 9.63 -3.31
C HIS A 125 -0.92 10.36 -4.32
N GLY A 126 -2.22 10.32 -4.09
CA GLY A 126 -3.22 11.24 -4.62
C GLY A 126 -3.21 11.38 -6.15
N ALA A 127 -3.06 12.61 -6.65
CA ALA A 127 -3.08 12.87 -8.08
C ALA A 127 -1.89 12.24 -8.82
N LEU A 128 -0.70 12.16 -8.18
CA LEU A 128 0.46 11.50 -8.77
C LEU A 128 0.19 10.02 -9.04
N TYR A 129 -0.44 9.32 -8.10
CA TYR A 129 -0.89 7.95 -8.27
C TYR A 129 -1.89 7.82 -9.42
N ASN A 130 -2.97 8.61 -9.39
CA ASN A 130 -4.05 8.52 -10.37
C ASN A 130 -3.61 8.86 -11.80
N VAL A 131 -2.68 9.81 -11.96
CA VAL A 131 -2.08 10.10 -13.28
C VAL A 131 -1.19 8.96 -13.73
N ALA A 132 -0.36 8.40 -12.84
CA ALA A 132 0.52 7.29 -13.17
C ALA A 132 -0.23 6.00 -13.54
N VAL A 133 -1.50 5.84 -13.11
CA VAL A 133 -2.35 4.72 -13.53
C VAL A 133 -2.58 4.71 -15.04
N ARG A 134 -2.69 5.89 -15.69
CA ARG A 134 -3.11 6.06 -17.09
C ARG A 134 -2.08 6.75 -18.00
N ASP A 135 -1.10 7.46 -17.44
CA ASP A 135 -0.07 8.16 -18.20
C ASP A 135 1.26 7.42 -18.09
N ARG A 136 1.62 6.72 -19.16
CA ARG A 136 2.85 5.95 -19.27
C ARG A 136 4.10 6.79 -19.01
N ARG A 137 4.14 8.04 -19.48
CA ARG A 137 5.29 8.94 -19.29
C ARG A 137 5.52 9.25 -17.82
N VAL A 138 4.44 9.46 -17.04
CA VAL A 138 4.49 9.70 -15.60
C VAL A 138 4.88 8.40 -14.87
N ALA A 139 4.30 7.29 -15.26
CA ALA A 139 4.59 5.96 -14.72
C ALA A 139 6.08 5.58 -14.89
N GLU A 140 6.63 5.76 -16.10
CA GLU A 140 8.04 5.49 -16.39
C GLU A 140 8.98 6.40 -15.58
N ALA A 141 8.64 7.68 -15.40
CA ALA A 141 9.42 8.60 -14.57
C ALA A 141 9.46 8.16 -13.10
N ILE A 142 8.33 7.75 -12.53
CA ILE A 142 8.25 7.24 -11.16
C ILE A 142 9.02 5.93 -11.03
N ALA A 143 8.77 4.96 -11.90
CA ALA A 143 9.40 3.64 -11.85
C ALA A 143 10.93 3.74 -12.01
N GLY A 144 11.41 4.59 -12.93
CA GLY A 144 12.82 4.88 -13.12
C GLY A 144 13.46 5.51 -11.88
N ALA A 145 12.78 6.47 -11.24
CA ALA A 145 13.21 7.11 -10.00
C ALA A 145 13.37 6.08 -8.87
N VAL A 146 12.35 5.25 -8.64
CA VAL A 146 12.39 4.21 -7.59
C VAL A 146 13.52 3.21 -7.87
N ALA A 147 13.66 2.73 -9.10
CA ALA A 147 14.71 1.77 -9.49
C ALA A 147 16.12 2.35 -9.38
N SER A 148 16.29 3.66 -9.51
CA SER A 148 17.58 4.34 -9.35
C SER A 148 18.04 4.44 -7.90
N ILE A 149 17.09 4.48 -6.96
CA ILE A 149 17.37 4.54 -5.51
C ILE A 149 17.66 3.14 -4.98
N ASP A 150 16.70 2.23 -5.11
CA ASP A 150 16.87 0.85 -4.64
C ASP A 150 15.93 -0.10 -5.41
N ARG A 151 16.53 -1.04 -6.14
CA ARG A 151 15.79 -2.06 -6.91
C ARG A 151 15.08 -3.11 -6.04
N SER A 152 15.35 -3.15 -4.73
CA SER A 152 14.66 -4.05 -3.80
C SER A 152 13.31 -3.51 -3.32
N LEU A 153 13.03 -2.22 -3.56
CA LEU A 153 11.75 -1.60 -3.23
C LEU A 153 10.61 -2.17 -4.06
N VAL A 154 9.47 -2.40 -3.40
CA VAL A 154 8.24 -2.81 -4.08
C VAL A 154 7.49 -1.55 -4.55
N LEU A 155 7.21 -1.46 -5.84
CA LEU A 155 6.37 -0.38 -6.38
C LEU A 155 4.89 -0.80 -6.30
N VAL A 156 4.13 -0.09 -5.47
CA VAL A 156 2.69 -0.35 -5.26
C VAL A 156 1.87 0.50 -6.22
N GLY A 157 0.93 -0.14 -6.91
CA GLY A 157 0.05 0.54 -7.84
C GLY A 157 -1.22 -0.25 -8.15
N LEU A 158 -2.16 0.40 -8.83
CA LEU A 158 -3.39 -0.24 -9.25
C LEU A 158 -3.10 -1.39 -10.23
N PRO A 159 -3.70 -2.58 -10.06
CA PRO A 159 -3.49 -3.69 -11.00
C PRO A 159 -3.74 -3.28 -12.46
N ARG A 160 -2.91 -3.77 -13.37
CA ARG A 160 -2.97 -3.49 -14.82
C ARG A 160 -2.78 -2.02 -15.22
N SER A 161 -2.31 -1.18 -14.32
CA SER A 161 -1.99 0.22 -14.60
C SER A 161 -0.66 0.38 -15.34
N GLU A 162 -0.47 1.56 -15.97
CA GLU A 162 0.82 1.94 -16.54
C GLU A 162 1.93 1.97 -15.48
N LEU A 163 1.61 2.33 -14.22
CA LEU A 163 2.58 2.33 -13.12
C LEU A 163 3.14 0.93 -12.84
N VAL A 164 2.26 -0.07 -12.74
CA VAL A 164 2.67 -1.47 -12.53
C VAL A 164 3.43 -2.00 -13.76
N ALA A 165 3.00 -1.64 -14.97
CA ALA A 165 3.69 -2.03 -16.20
C ALA A 165 5.10 -1.41 -16.28
N ALA A 166 5.23 -0.12 -15.97
CA ALA A 166 6.52 0.58 -15.94
C ALA A 166 7.47 0.02 -14.88
N GLY A 167 6.95 -0.29 -13.66
CA GLY A 167 7.75 -0.91 -12.61
C GLY A 167 8.34 -2.25 -13.05
N LYS A 168 7.52 -3.12 -13.66
CA LYS A 168 7.98 -4.40 -14.22
C LYS A 168 9.01 -4.21 -15.32
N ALA A 169 8.82 -3.23 -16.20
CA ALA A 169 9.72 -2.96 -17.32
C ALA A 169 11.13 -2.56 -16.87
N VAL A 170 11.27 -1.88 -15.71
CA VAL A 170 12.58 -1.53 -15.15
C VAL A 170 13.11 -2.56 -14.14
N GLY A 171 12.42 -3.70 -13.98
CA GLY A 171 12.85 -4.82 -13.13
C GLY A 171 12.55 -4.63 -11.63
N LEU A 172 11.62 -3.76 -11.24
CA LEU A 172 11.13 -3.69 -9.88
C LEU A 172 10.11 -4.81 -9.60
N ARG A 173 10.08 -5.28 -8.36
CA ARG A 173 8.90 -5.98 -7.86
C ARG A 173 7.75 -4.98 -7.78
N THR A 174 6.58 -5.37 -8.28
CA THR A 174 5.37 -4.56 -8.19
C THR A 174 4.30 -5.29 -7.39
N ALA A 175 3.45 -4.57 -6.67
CA ALA A 175 2.31 -5.12 -5.97
C ALA A 175 1.02 -4.43 -6.41
N GLY A 176 0.02 -5.24 -6.74
CA GLY A 176 -1.31 -4.74 -7.09
C GLY A 176 -2.10 -4.35 -5.85
N GLU A 177 -2.60 -3.11 -5.82
CA GLU A 177 -3.37 -2.56 -4.72
C GLU A 177 -4.86 -2.52 -5.01
N ALA A 178 -5.68 -2.81 -3.99
CA ALA A 178 -7.10 -2.50 -4.02
C ALA A 178 -7.49 -1.63 -2.82
N PHE A 179 -8.47 -0.75 -3.06
CA PHE A 179 -8.99 0.19 -2.08
C PHE A 179 -10.34 -0.30 -1.56
N ALA A 180 -10.40 -0.57 -0.27
CA ALA A 180 -11.60 -1.09 0.37
C ALA A 180 -12.75 -0.05 0.37
N ASP A 181 -12.39 1.21 0.54
CA ASP A 181 -13.29 2.37 0.72
C ASP A 181 -13.51 3.21 -0.55
N ARG A 182 -13.07 2.73 -1.73
CA ARG A 182 -13.19 3.47 -2.98
C ARG A 182 -14.06 2.76 -4.02
N ALA A 183 -14.83 3.54 -4.76
CA ALA A 183 -15.55 3.06 -5.92
C ALA A 183 -14.62 2.94 -7.15
N TYR A 184 -14.93 1.96 -8.00
CA TYR A 184 -14.20 1.68 -9.23
C TYR A 184 -15.09 1.89 -10.45
N ARG A 185 -14.50 2.35 -11.54
CA ARG A 185 -15.10 2.35 -12.87
C ARG A 185 -15.01 0.95 -13.50
N ALA A 186 -15.75 0.74 -14.57
CA ALA A 186 -15.76 -0.55 -15.28
C ALA A 186 -14.37 -0.95 -15.85
N ASP A 187 -13.52 0.02 -16.15
CA ASP A 187 -12.14 -0.18 -16.60
C ASP A 187 -11.16 -0.53 -15.47
N GLY A 188 -11.64 -0.53 -14.21
CA GLY A 188 -10.84 -0.82 -13.03
C GLY A 188 -10.12 0.40 -12.44
N THR A 189 -10.27 1.60 -13.01
CA THR A 189 -9.75 2.83 -12.41
C THR A 189 -10.62 3.32 -11.27
N LEU A 190 -10.07 4.14 -10.38
CA LEU A 190 -10.83 4.73 -9.28
C LEU A 190 -11.74 5.85 -9.79
N VAL A 191 -12.96 5.92 -9.24
CA VAL A 191 -13.83 7.07 -9.45
C VAL A 191 -13.16 8.30 -8.80
N PRO A 192 -13.03 9.44 -9.50
CA PRO A 192 -12.46 10.66 -8.92
C PRO A 192 -13.18 11.08 -7.64
N ARG A 193 -12.44 11.50 -6.62
CA ARG A 193 -13.02 11.88 -5.30
C ARG A 193 -14.03 13.04 -5.38
N THR A 194 -14.00 13.81 -6.46
CA THR A 194 -14.95 14.90 -6.75
C THR A 194 -16.32 14.41 -7.24
N GLU A 195 -16.43 13.16 -7.64
CA GLU A 195 -17.68 12.57 -8.10
C GLU A 195 -18.46 11.96 -6.91
N PRO A 196 -19.80 12.08 -6.89
CA PRO A 196 -20.64 11.44 -5.87
C PRO A 196 -20.41 9.93 -5.82
N GLY A 197 -20.32 9.37 -4.62
CA GLY A 197 -20.15 7.93 -4.42
C GLY A 197 -18.72 7.42 -4.66
N ALA A 198 -17.76 8.28 -4.92
CA ALA A 198 -16.34 7.91 -5.11
C ALA A 198 -15.71 7.29 -3.85
N VAL A 199 -16.14 7.71 -2.67
CA VAL A 199 -15.72 7.18 -1.37
C VAL A 199 -16.90 6.46 -0.72
N ILE A 200 -16.67 5.26 -0.24
CA ILE A 200 -17.66 4.43 0.45
C ILE A 200 -17.47 4.67 1.96
N HIS A 201 -18.40 5.39 2.55
CA HIS A 201 -18.33 5.75 3.97
C HIS A 201 -18.97 4.72 4.89
N ASP A 202 -19.83 3.85 4.36
CA ASP A 202 -20.49 2.81 5.13
C ASP A 202 -19.56 1.62 5.39
N PRO A 203 -19.17 1.36 6.65
CA PRO A 203 -18.28 0.26 6.99
C PRO A 203 -18.80 -1.12 6.58
N GLU A 204 -20.12 -1.34 6.59
CA GLU A 204 -20.71 -2.62 6.22
C GLU A 204 -20.53 -2.89 4.73
N GLN A 205 -20.72 -1.87 3.89
CA GLN A 205 -20.44 -1.99 2.45
C GLN A 205 -18.96 -2.23 2.16
N VAL A 206 -18.05 -1.60 2.91
CA VAL A 206 -16.61 -1.83 2.79
C VAL A 206 -16.28 -3.27 3.14
N LEU A 207 -16.78 -3.77 4.28
CA LEU A 207 -16.51 -5.13 4.76
C LEU A 207 -17.09 -6.20 3.81
N ALA A 208 -18.29 -5.96 3.25
CA ALA A 208 -18.91 -6.89 2.31
C ALA A 208 -18.10 -7.16 1.05
N ARG A 209 -17.20 -6.24 0.67
CA ARG A 209 -16.41 -6.35 -0.57
C ARG A 209 -14.93 -6.71 -0.37
N VAL A 210 -14.39 -6.50 0.86
CA VAL A 210 -12.93 -6.59 1.09
C VAL A 210 -12.36 -7.97 0.81
N THR A 211 -13.06 -9.04 1.20
CA THR A 211 -12.62 -10.42 0.95
C THR A 211 -12.62 -10.77 -0.53
N GLY A 212 -13.61 -10.28 -1.29
CA GLY A 212 -13.67 -10.41 -2.74
C GLY A 212 -12.54 -9.66 -3.44
N LEU A 213 -12.18 -8.46 -2.96
CA LEU A 213 -11.03 -7.72 -3.46
C LEU A 213 -9.72 -8.46 -3.18
N ALA A 214 -9.53 -8.93 -1.94
CA ALA A 214 -8.35 -9.69 -1.54
C ALA A 214 -8.22 -11.04 -2.28
N ALA A 215 -9.34 -11.65 -2.67
CA ALA A 215 -9.32 -12.92 -3.42
C ALA A 215 -8.83 -12.77 -4.88
N ARG A 216 -8.84 -11.57 -5.43
CA ARG A 216 -8.38 -11.32 -6.82
C ARG A 216 -6.91 -11.71 -6.97
N PRO A 217 -6.53 -12.42 -8.05
CA PRO A 217 -5.15 -12.88 -8.24
C PRO A 217 -4.15 -11.75 -8.52
N ASP A 218 -4.64 -10.59 -8.94
CA ASP A 218 -3.85 -9.39 -9.24
C ASP A 218 -3.79 -8.39 -8.07
N VAL A 219 -4.33 -8.75 -6.89
CA VAL A 219 -4.31 -7.92 -5.67
C VAL A 219 -3.44 -8.60 -4.61
N GLU A 220 -2.46 -7.86 -4.11
CA GLU A 220 -1.53 -8.27 -3.06
C GLU A 220 -1.66 -7.43 -1.80
N THR A 221 -2.22 -6.22 -1.90
CA THR A 221 -2.40 -5.30 -0.77
C THR A 221 -3.76 -4.60 -0.81
N ILE A 222 -4.34 -4.41 0.37
CA ILE A 222 -5.59 -3.64 0.57
C ILE A 222 -5.24 -2.34 1.28
N CYS A 223 -5.70 -1.22 0.73
CA CYS A 223 -5.51 0.10 1.31
C CYS A 223 -6.72 0.55 2.12
N VAL A 224 -6.43 1.20 3.26
CA VAL A 224 -7.35 2.00 4.05
C VAL A 224 -6.78 3.40 4.17
N HIS A 225 -7.58 4.42 3.84
CA HIS A 225 -7.11 5.80 3.93
C HIS A 225 -7.17 6.32 5.36
N GLY A 226 -6.04 6.82 5.87
CA GLY A 226 -5.92 7.36 7.23
C GLY A 226 -6.65 8.68 7.47
N ASP A 227 -6.96 9.42 6.41
CA ASP A 227 -7.68 10.71 6.45
C ASP A 227 -9.21 10.56 6.60
N THR A 228 -9.73 9.35 6.59
CA THR A 228 -11.17 9.08 6.78
C THR A 228 -11.49 8.98 8.28
N PRO A 229 -12.52 9.68 8.79
CA PRO A 229 -12.96 9.49 10.17
C PRO A 229 -13.27 8.02 10.48
N GLY A 230 -12.72 7.49 11.59
CA GLY A 230 -12.87 6.07 11.96
C GLY A 230 -11.99 5.10 11.16
N ALA A 231 -10.97 5.57 10.46
CA ALA A 231 -10.07 4.73 9.66
C ALA A 231 -9.43 3.59 10.47
N SER A 232 -9.04 3.82 11.71
CA SER A 232 -8.43 2.80 12.57
C SER A 232 -9.42 1.69 12.96
N GLU A 233 -10.67 2.05 13.24
CA GLU A 233 -11.74 1.07 13.52
C GLU A 233 -12.06 0.25 12.26
N LEU A 234 -12.13 0.92 11.11
CA LEU A 234 -12.35 0.26 9.83
C LEU A 234 -11.21 -0.69 9.49
N ALA A 235 -9.96 -0.27 9.66
CA ALA A 235 -8.77 -1.11 9.45
C ALA A 235 -8.79 -2.37 10.35
N SER A 236 -9.16 -2.22 11.61
CA SER A 236 -9.32 -3.34 12.54
C SER A 236 -10.38 -4.33 12.09
N LYS A 237 -11.54 -3.84 11.65
CA LYS A 237 -12.63 -4.69 11.13
C LYS A 237 -12.25 -5.38 9.82
N ILE A 238 -11.55 -4.68 8.91
CA ILE A 238 -11.03 -5.25 7.66
C ILE A 238 -10.05 -6.37 7.97
N ARG A 239 -9.08 -6.15 8.88
CA ARG A 239 -8.13 -7.19 9.30
C ARG A 239 -8.85 -8.43 9.82
N ALA A 240 -9.79 -8.25 10.75
CA ALA A 240 -10.56 -9.35 11.31
C ALA A 240 -11.37 -10.11 10.24
N ALA A 241 -11.97 -9.40 9.26
CA ALA A 241 -12.71 -10.02 8.16
C ALA A 241 -11.78 -10.83 7.23
N LEU A 242 -10.59 -10.35 6.92
CA LEU A 242 -9.59 -11.08 6.13
C LEU A 242 -9.10 -12.33 6.85
N GLU A 243 -8.76 -12.23 8.15
CA GLU A 243 -8.33 -13.36 8.97
C GLU A 243 -9.45 -14.41 9.14
N ALA A 244 -10.71 -13.99 9.33
CA ALA A 244 -11.86 -14.88 9.36
C ALA A 244 -12.09 -15.61 8.02
N ALA A 245 -11.78 -14.95 6.90
CA ALA A 245 -11.81 -15.54 5.56
C ALA A 245 -10.55 -16.38 5.23
N LYS A 246 -9.67 -16.63 6.23
CA LYS A 246 -8.46 -17.44 6.10
C LYS A 246 -7.36 -16.83 5.22
N PHE A 247 -7.31 -15.52 5.09
CA PHE A 247 -6.13 -14.86 4.58
C PHE A 247 -5.07 -14.73 5.68
N GLU A 248 -3.80 -14.90 5.32
CA GLU A 248 -2.68 -14.52 6.16
C GLU A 248 -2.40 -13.02 5.95
N VAL A 249 -2.72 -12.18 6.95
CA VAL A 249 -2.50 -10.74 6.85
C VAL A 249 -1.05 -10.42 7.25
N LYS A 250 -0.22 -10.12 6.24
CA LYS A 250 1.21 -9.82 6.42
C LYS A 250 1.71 -8.84 5.37
N SER A 251 2.79 -8.13 5.67
CA SER A 251 3.41 -7.16 4.77
C SER A 251 3.90 -7.78 3.46
N LEU A 252 3.95 -6.99 2.39
CA LEU A 252 4.47 -7.37 1.06
C LEU A 252 5.90 -7.91 1.12
N SER A 253 6.70 -7.36 2.01
CA SER A 253 8.04 -7.82 2.34
C SER A 253 8.24 -7.69 3.84
N PRO A 254 8.95 -8.62 4.51
CA PRO A 254 9.21 -8.52 5.94
C PRO A 254 9.91 -7.19 6.25
N PRO A 255 9.49 -6.47 7.29
CA PRO A 255 10.15 -5.24 7.69
C PRO A 255 11.61 -5.53 8.04
N ARG A 256 12.52 -4.63 7.62
CA ARG A 256 13.94 -4.73 7.91
C ARG A 256 14.31 -3.68 8.94
N PHE A 257 14.70 -4.13 10.12
CA PHE A 257 15.20 -3.29 11.19
C PHE A 257 16.70 -3.54 11.37
N ARG A 258 17.45 -2.48 11.71
CA ARG A 258 18.87 -2.62 12.05
C ARG A 258 18.94 -3.40 13.37
N ASP A 259 19.73 -4.47 13.41
CA ASP A 259 19.99 -5.18 14.64
C ASP A 259 20.86 -4.28 15.55
N GLU A 260 20.37 -3.95 16.74
CA GLU A 260 21.08 -3.10 17.72
C GLU A 260 22.37 -3.78 18.24
N ARG A 261 22.66 -5.00 17.80
CA ARG A 261 23.81 -5.81 18.19
C ARG A 261 24.92 -5.89 17.17
N THR A 262 24.79 -5.17 16.05
CA THR A 262 25.88 -5.11 15.05
C THR A 262 26.56 -3.73 15.14
N PRO A 263 27.88 -3.67 15.51
CA PRO A 263 28.62 -2.43 15.67
C PRO A 263 28.79 -1.67 14.36
#